data_84992fcec4d1edc0bcdc5089e0bc32a1
#
_entry.id   84992fcec4d1edc0bcdc5089e0bc32a1
#
_cell.length_a   1.000
_cell.length_b   1.000
_cell.length_c   1.000
_cell.angle_alpha   90.00
_cell.angle_beta   90.00
_cell.angle_gamma   90.00
#
_symmetry.space_group_name_H-M   'P 1'
#
loop_
_entity.id
_entity.type
_entity.pdbx_description
1 polymer ?
#
loop_
_entity_poly.entity_id
_entity_poly.type
_entity_poly.pdbx_seq_one_letter_code
_entity_poly.pdbx_strand_id
1 'polypeptide(L)'
;TMRAVYVPYWVFSARTLTYWTADSSDVPYTARAKWRPVSGEHRGRYSGLLIGASSVLSPQETQAICPYDLSHGVPPDQVDLENAVFEQFRVQRRYARPLAQQGLEASEINACRAYVPGEARNVRVNVRIEGLNSEPLLVPVWIMAYRYKDQVYRFLINGQSGQATGDAPSDWKKPLLIA
;
A
#
# COMPACT_ATOMS: atom_id res chain seq x y z
N THR A 1 -24.59 -5.80 10.29
CA THR A 1 -23.97 -5.52 11.61
C THR A 1 -22.64 -4.86 11.36
N MET A 2 -22.34 -3.76 12.04
CA MET A 2 -21.06 -3.03 12.01
C MET A 2 -20.25 -3.41 13.24
N ARG A 3 -18.98 -3.75 13.05
CA ARG A 3 -18.07 -4.13 14.13
C ARG A 3 -16.73 -3.42 13.99
N ALA A 4 -16.18 -2.92 15.09
CA ALA A 4 -14.81 -2.47 15.18
C ALA A 4 -13.90 -3.68 15.41
N VAL A 5 -12.88 -3.82 14.59
CA VAL A 5 -11.91 -4.92 14.65
C VAL A 5 -10.52 -4.36 14.46
N TYR A 6 -9.57 -4.80 15.25
CA TYR A 6 -8.17 -4.55 15.00
C TYR A 6 -7.63 -5.58 14.01
N VAL A 7 -7.14 -5.09 12.87
CA VAL A 7 -6.63 -5.90 11.77
C VAL A 7 -5.10 -5.89 11.78
N PRO A 8 -4.47 -7.09 11.67
CA PRO A 8 -3.01 -7.18 11.73
C PRO A 8 -2.34 -6.76 10.42
N TYR A 9 -1.22 -6.05 10.57
CA TYR A 9 -0.29 -5.66 9.50
C TYR A 9 1.15 -5.89 9.93
N TRP A 10 2.01 -6.10 8.94
CA TRP A 10 3.44 -5.93 9.09
C TRP A 10 3.84 -4.55 8.59
N VAL A 11 4.53 -3.78 9.43
CA VAL A 11 5.14 -2.50 9.06
C VAL A 11 6.57 -2.75 8.69
N PHE A 12 6.95 -2.44 7.45
CA PHE A 12 8.32 -2.58 7.00
C PHE A 12 9.00 -1.21 6.92
N SER A 13 10.28 -1.21 7.28
CA SER A 13 11.20 -0.11 7.04
C SER A 13 12.45 -0.63 6.35
N ALA A 14 12.99 0.14 5.42
CA ALA A 14 14.15 -0.25 4.63
C ALA A 14 15.03 0.93 4.24
N ARG A 15 16.29 0.64 3.97
CA ARG A 15 17.21 1.49 3.22
C ARG A 15 17.53 0.80 1.91
N THR A 16 17.59 1.56 0.84
CA THR A 16 17.85 1.04 -0.50
C THR A 16 19.00 1.79 -1.15
N LEU A 17 19.74 1.07 -1.96
CA LEU A 17 20.67 1.60 -2.96
C LEU A 17 20.18 1.05 -4.32
N THR A 18 19.76 1.94 -5.18
CA THR A 18 19.13 1.57 -6.45
C THR A 18 19.93 2.12 -7.62
N TYR A 19 20.33 1.23 -8.52
CA TYR A 19 20.86 1.59 -9.82
C TYR A 19 19.70 1.56 -10.82
N TRP A 20 19.54 2.64 -11.58
CA TRP A 20 18.45 2.75 -12.52
C TRP A 20 18.91 3.09 -13.93
N THR A 21 18.13 2.67 -14.89
CA THR A 21 18.26 3.03 -16.30
C THR A 21 16.92 3.48 -16.85
N ALA A 22 16.93 4.41 -17.78
CA ALA A 22 15.73 4.90 -18.46
C ALA A 22 16.07 5.46 -19.82
N ASP A 23 15.03 5.72 -20.64
CA ASP A 23 15.12 6.57 -21.80
C ASP A 23 14.59 7.96 -21.46
N SER A 24 15.35 8.98 -21.77
CA SER A 24 15.04 10.39 -21.60
C SER A 24 14.67 11.05 -22.91
N SER A 25 13.65 11.91 -22.92
CA SER A 25 13.32 12.75 -24.08
C SER A 25 14.20 14.00 -24.18
N ASP A 26 15.02 14.29 -23.17
CA ASP A 26 15.97 15.40 -23.18
C ASP A 26 17.17 15.04 -24.08
N VAL A 27 17.02 15.31 -25.37
CA VAL A 27 18.03 15.09 -26.40
C VAL A 27 18.48 16.42 -26.98
N PRO A 28 19.75 16.56 -27.46
CA PRO A 28 20.21 17.75 -28.16
C PRO A 28 19.32 18.08 -29.35
N TYR A 29 19.08 19.36 -29.59
CA TYR A 29 18.26 19.83 -30.73
C TYR A 29 18.71 19.29 -32.10
N THR A 30 19.99 19.00 -32.24
CA THR A 30 20.58 18.42 -33.44
C THR A 30 20.47 16.90 -33.54
N ALA A 31 19.94 16.24 -32.52
CA ALA A 31 19.85 14.78 -32.48
C ALA A 31 18.72 14.28 -33.41
N ARG A 32 19.01 13.21 -34.16
CA ARG A 32 17.97 12.49 -34.93
C ARG A 32 17.10 11.60 -34.06
N ALA A 33 17.61 11.16 -32.93
CA ALA A 33 16.88 10.33 -31.97
C ALA A 33 15.96 11.19 -31.12
N LYS A 34 14.76 10.65 -30.82
CA LYS A 34 13.81 11.30 -29.90
C LYS A 34 14.06 10.94 -28.42
N TRP A 35 14.89 9.96 -28.18
CA TRP A 35 15.18 9.40 -26.88
C TRP A 35 16.64 9.06 -26.75
N ARG A 36 17.20 9.28 -25.57
CA ARG A 36 18.57 8.85 -25.24
C ARG A 36 18.58 8.01 -23.97
N PRO A 37 19.42 6.97 -23.88
CA PRO A 37 19.57 6.22 -22.64
C PRO A 37 20.24 7.07 -21.57
N VAL A 38 19.75 6.95 -20.35
CA VAL A 38 20.30 7.57 -19.15
C VAL A 38 20.32 6.57 -18.02
N SER A 39 21.19 6.77 -17.06
CA SER A 39 21.32 5.94 -15.88
C SER A 39 21.75 6.77 -14.68
N GLY A 40 21.52 6.25 -13.49
CA GLY A 40 21.94 6.89 -12.26
C GLY A 40 21.80 5.97 -11.05
N GLU A 41 22.02 6.57 -9.90
CA GLU A 41 21.94 5.94 -8.59
C GLU A 41 20.94 6.72 -7.73
N HIS A 42 20.16 6.00 -6.91
CA HIS A 42 19.27 6.57 -5.93
C HIS A 42 19.44 5.85 -4.59
N ARG A 43 19.44 6.63 -3.50
CA ARG A 43 19.44 6.11 -2.13
C ARG A 43 18.13 6.44 -1.47
N GLY A 44 17.32 5.40 -1.24
CA GLY A 44 16.01 5.51 -0.61
C GLY A 44 16.06 5.18 0.87
N ARG A 45 15.16 5.82 1.62
CA ARG A 45 14.83 5.43 3.00
C ARG A 45 13.32 5.36 3.10
N TYR A 46 12.84 4.20 3.45
CA TYR A 46 11.42 3.89 3.54
C TYR A 46 11.05 3.52 4.96
N SER A 47 9.93 4.06 5.43
CA SER A 47 9.32 3.71 6.71
C SER A 47 7.82 3.62 6.54
N GLY A 48 7.18 2.72 7.29
CA GLY A 48 5.74 2.63 7.29
C GLY A 48 5.11 1.93 6.08
N LEU A 49 5.86 1.07 5.36
CA LEU A 49 5.29 0.23 4.33
C LEU A 49 4.43 -0.86 4.97
N LEU A 50 3.13 -0.78 4.77
CA LEU A 50 2.14 -1.67 5.38
C LEU A 50 1.83 -2.85 4.48
N ILE A 51 1.98 -4.05 5.02
CA ILE A 51 1.59 -5.32 4.37
C ILE A 51 0.53 -5.99 5.25
N GLY A 52 -0.68 -6.17 4.74
CA GLY A 52 -1.76 -6.82 5.46
C GLY A 52 -1.41 -8.25 5.86
N ALA A 53 -1.75 -8.61 7.10
CA ALA A 53 -1.52 -9.94 7.65
C ALA A 53 -2.82 -10.60 8.11
N SER A 54 -3.97 -10.06 7.69
CA SER A 54 -5.32 -10.53 7.97
C SER A 54 -5.58 -11.91 7.36
N SER A 55 -6.46 -12.66 8.02
CA SER A 55 -7.02 -13.90 7.49
C SER A 55 -8.40 -13.72 6.87
N VAL A 56 -9.02 -12.57 7.11
CA VAL A 56 -10.41 -12.28 6.73
C VAL A 56 -10.47 -11.28 5.57
N LEU A 57 -9.56 -10.29 5.59
CA LEU A 57 -9.45 -9.31 4.52
C LEU A 57 -8.47 -9.77 3.44
N SER A 58 -8.85 -9.58 2.19
CA SER A 58 -7.95 -9.81 1.05
C SER A 58 -6.81 -8.79 1.02
N PRO A 59 -5.71 -9.06 0.30
CA PRO A 59 -4.64 -8.09 0.10
C PRO A 59 -5.13 -6.77 -0.52
N GLN A 60 -6.10 -6.83 -1.43
CA GLN A 60 -6.71 -5.64 -2.05
C GLN A 60 -7.49 -4.82 -1.03
N GLU A 61 -8.29 -5.46 -0.17
CA GLU A 61 -9.03 -4.79 0.88
C GLU A 61 -8.08 -4.14 1.90
N THR A 62 -7.04 -4.84 2.35
CA THR A 62 -6.06 -4.30 3.30
C THR A 62 -5.29 -3.11 2.72
N GLN A 63 -5.02 -3.11 1.42
CA GLN A 63 -4.37 -1.98 0.75
C GLN A 63 -5.33 -0.81 0.56
N ALA A 64 -6.60 -1.08 0.22
CA ALA A 64 -7.59 -0.04 -0.08
C ALA A 64 -8.00 0.80 1.14
N ILE A 65 -7.86 0.28 2.37
CA ILE A 65 -8.11 1.03 3.60
C ILE A 65 -6.89 1.79 4.12
N CYS A 66 -5.72 1.65 3.51
CA CYS A 66 -4.55 2.49 3.79
C CYS A 66 -4.72 3.90 3.15
N PRO A 67 -3.99 4.91 3.63
CA PRO A 67 -2.92 4.86 4.63
C PRO A 67 -3.40 4.95 6.08
N TYR A 68 -2.51 4.60 7.00
CA TYR A 68 -2.63 4.88 8.43
C TYR A 68 -1.50 5.79 8.86
N ASP A 69 -1.81 6.75 9.74
CA ASP A 69 -0.79 7.57 10.40
C ASP A 69 -0.20 6.79 11.58
N LEU A 70 1.02 6.31 11.39
CA LEU A 70 1.72 5.49 12.38
C LEU A 70 2.29 6.29 13.54
N SER A 71 2.33 7.62 13.46
CA SER A 71 2.82 8.49 14.54
C SER A 71 1.94 8.44 15.79
N HIS A 72 0.68 8.04 15.65
CA HIS A 72 -0.29 7.87 16.73
C HIS A 72 -0.35 6.43 17.29
N GLY A 73 0.59 5.57 16.87
CA GLY A 73 0.70 4.22 17.39
C GLY A 73 1.04 4.22 18.89
N VAL A 74 0.36 3.39 19.65
CA VAL A 74 0.61 3.20 21.08
C VAL A 74 1.04 1.76 21.36
N PRO A 75 1.85 1.51 22.40
CA PRO A 75 2.21 0.16 22.83
C PRO A 75 0.97 -0.65 23.23
N PRO A 76 1.01 -1.99 23.11
CA PRO A 76 -0.14 -2.85 23.43
C PRO A 76 -0.64 -2.75 24.89
N ASP A 77 0.25 -2.44 25.82
CA ASP A 77 -0.06 -2.26 27.25
C ASP A 77 -0.89 -1.00 27.54
N GLN A 78 -0.99 -0.09 26.60
CA GLN A 78 -1.82 1.12 26.68
C GLN A 78 -3.21 0.95 26.05
N VAL A 79 -3.51 -0.23 25.51
CA VAL A 79 -4.79 -0.53 24.86
C VAL A 79 -5.51 -1.62 25.64
N ASP A 80 -6.81 -1.42 25.90
CA ASP A 80 -7.67 -2.46 26.46
C ASP A 80 -7.93 -3.56 25.41
N LEU A 81 -7.00 -4.50 25.32
CA LEU A 81 -7.11 -5.64 24.40
C LEU A 81 -8.08 -6.71 24.89
N GLU A 82 -8.48 -6.71 26.17
CA GLU A 82 -9.42 -7.69 26.71
C GLU A 82 -10.83 -7.49 26.16
N ASN A 83 -11.20 -6.22 25.93
CA ASN A 83 -12.50 -5.85 25.36
C ASN A 83 -12.45 -5.57 23.85
N ALA A 84 -11.28 -5.62 23.23
CA ALA A 84 -11.11 -5.39 21.81
C ALA A 84 -11.32 -6.67 20.99
N VAL A 85 -11.96 -6.53 19.84
CA VAL A 85 -12.01 -7.59 18.83
C VAL A 85 -10.80 -7.42 17.93
N PHE A 86 -9.94 -8.42 17.85
CA PHE A 86 -8.77 -8.38 16.99
C PHE A 86 -8.59 -9.70 16.23
N GLU A 87 -8.03 -9.60 15.05
CA GLU A 87 -7.66 -10.73 14.23
C GLU A 87 -6.25 -11.21 14.59
N GLN A 88 -6.03 -12.50 14.41
CA GLN A 88 -4.70 -13.08 14.55
C GLN A 88 -3.89 -12.89 13.26
N PHE A 89 -2.56 -12.76 13.40
CA PHE A 89 -1.64 -12.78 12.28
C PHE A 89 -1.70 -14.13 11.56
N ARG A 90 -2.18 -14.13 10.32
CA ARG A 90 -2.20 -15.33 9.46
C ARG A 90 -1.08 -15.33 8.46
N VAL A 91 -0.73 -14.16 7.93
CA VAL A 91 0.44 -14.02 7.06
C VAL A 91 1.67 -13.87 7.95
N GLN A 92 2.50 -14.90 8.00
CA GLN A 92 3.77 -14.83 8.72
C GLN A 92 4.71 -13.84 8.05
N ARG A 93 5.60 -13.22 8.85
CA ARG A 93 6.59 -12.23 8.39
C ARG A 93 7.38 -12.67 7.14
N ARG A 94 7.76 -13.95 7.08
CA ARG A 94 8.51 -14.51 5.94
C ARG A 94 7.74 -14.44 4.61
N TYR A 95 6.41 -14.50 4.64
CA TYR A 95 5.56 -14.38 3.45
C TYR A 95 5.20 -12.94 3.13
N ALA A 96 5.18 -12.06 4.11
CA ALA A 96 4.99 -10.62 3.91
C ALA A 96 6.24 -9.95 3.30
N ARG A 97 7.43 -10.47 3.59
CA ARG A 97 8.71 -9.91 3.15
C ARG A 97 8.84 -9.76 1.62
N PRO A 98 8.52 -10.76 0.78
CA PRO A 98 8.53 -10.60 -0.68
C PRO A 98 7.58 -9.52 -1.19
N LEU A 99 6.41 -9.36 -0.55
CA LEU A 99 5.46 -8.31 -0.91
C LEU A 99 6.00 -6.92 -0.57
N ALA A 100 6.67 -6.79 0.58
CA ALA A 100 7.37 -5.57 0.93
C ALA A 100 8.49 -5.22 -0.06
N GLN A 101 9.26 -6.21 -0.53
CA GLN A 101 10.28 -6.01 -1.55
C GLN A 101 9.69 -5.51 -2.86
N GLN A 102 8.59 -6.09 -3.34
CA GLN A 102 7.85 -5.62 -4.53
C GLN A 102 7.36 -4.17 -4.35
N GLY A 103 6.82 -3.84 -3.19
CA GLY A 103 6.40 -2.47 -2.87
C GLY A 103 7.56 -1.47 -2.88
N LEU A 104 8.73 -1.87 -2.38
CA LEU A 104 9.95 -1.06 -2.43
C LEU A 104 10.44 -0.86 -3.87
N GLU A 105 10.44 -1.91 -4.70
CA GLU A 105 10.81 -1.79 -6.12
C GLU A 105 9.89 -0.82 -6.87
N ALA A 106 8.57 -0.91 -6.65
CA ALA A 106 7.61 0.02 -7.24
C ALA A 106 7.84 1.46 -6.77
N SER A 107 8.16 1.67 -5.51
CA SER A 107 8.49 2.97 -4.95
C SER A 107 9.78 3.54 -5.53
N GLU A 108 10.81 2.70 -5.71
CA GLU A 108 12.08 3.08 -6.34
C GLU A 108 11.91 3.44 -7.81
N ILE A 109 11.07 2.73 -8.57
CA ILE A 109 10.75 3.09 -9.96
C ILE A 109 10.17 4.51 -10.02
N ASN A 110 9.23 4.83 -9.13
CA ASN A 110 8.61 6.15 -9.08
C ASN A 110 9.62 7.23 -8.64
N ALA A 111 10.44 6.94 -7.63
CA ALA A 111 11.49 7.86 -7.17
C ALA A 111 12.52 8.12 -8.26
N CYS A 112 13.03 7.07 -8.91
CA CYS A 112 14.05 7.19 -9.97
C CYS A 112 13.53 7.93 -11.19
N ARG A 113 12.25 7.80 -11.53
CA ARG A 113 11.62 8.52 -12.64
C ARG A 113 11.79 10.04 -12.51
N ALA A 114 11.76 10.58 -11.29
CA ALA A 114 11.92 12.00 -11.03
C ALA A 114 13.33 12.54 -11.35
N TYR A 115 14.33 11.67 -11.44
CA TYR A 115 15.70 12.04 -11.80
C TYR A 115 15.98 12.00 -13.30
N VAL A 116 15.05 11.50 -14.10
CA VAL A 116 15.20 11.44 -15.55
C VAL A 116 14.89 12.81 -16.15
N PRO A 117 15.82 13.45 -16.89
CA PRO A 117 15.55 14.72 -17.55
C PRO A 117 14.44 14.59 -18.61
N GLY A 118 13.53 15.55 -18.69
CA GLY A 118 12.40 15.53 -19.62
C GLY A 118 11.40 14.42 -19.31
N GLU A 119 10.82 13.82 -20.35
CA GLU A 119 9.93 12.68 -20.21
C GLU A 119 10.74 11.39 -20.03
N ALA A 120 10.25 10.52 -19.15
CA ALA A 120 10.87 9.24 -18.84
C ALA A 120 10.05 8.06 -19.39
N ARG A 121 10.70 7.13 -20.07
CA ARG A 121 10.12 5.83 -20.42
C ARG A 121 11.12 4.71 -20.13
N ASN A 122 10.63 3.46 -20.12
CA ASN A 122 11.44 2.26 -19.90
C ASN A 122 12.31 2.34 -18.64
N VAL A 123 11.77 2.95 -17.57
CA VAL A 123 12.47 3.03 -16.29
C VAL A 123 12.62 1.62 -15.71
N ARG A 124 13.86 1.21 -15.49
CA ARG A 124 14.21 -0.07 -14.85
C ARG A 124 15.09 0.19 -13.65
N VAL A 125 14.88 -0.59 -12.61
CA VAL A 125 15.63 -0.48 -11.37
C VAL A 125 16.26 -1.81 -10.99
N ASN A 126 17.45 -1.72 -10.37
CA ASN A 126 18.08 -2.81 -9.66
C ASN A 126 18.22 -2.34 -8.20
N VAL A 127 17.35 -2.83 -7.34
CA VAL A 127 17.23 -2.39 -5.95
C VAL A 127 18.03 -3.30 -5.04
N ARG A 128 19.06 -2.75 -4.41
CA ARG A 128 19.77 -3.38 -3.31
C ARG A 128 19.17 -2.90 -2.00
N ILE A 129 18.58 -3.81 -1.25
CA ILE A 129 18.03 -3.52 0.08
C ILE A 129 19.12 -3.68 1.12
N GLU A 130 19.49 -2.58 1.78
CA GLU A 130 20.58 -2.51 2.78
C GLU A 130 20.09 -2.64 4.22
N GLY A 131 18.93 -3.15 4.43
CA GLY A 131 18.32 -3.39 5.74
C GLY A 131 16.81 -3.37 5.59
N LEU A 132 16.17 -4.45 5.99
CA LEU A 132 14.74 -4.61 5.96
C LEU A 132 14.29 -5.07 7.35
N ASN A 133 13.71 -4.14 8.10
CA ASN A 133 13.13 -4.39 9.41
C ASN A 133 11.61 -4.50 9.28
N SER A 134 10.99 -5.22 10.22
CA SER A 134 9.54 -5.33 10.25
C SER A 134 9.04 -5.46 11.68
N GLU A 135 7.93 -4.79 11.95
CA GLU A 135 7.25 -4.79 13.24
C GLU A 135 5.78 -5.17 13.04
N PRO A 136 5.15 -5.88 14.00
CA PRO A 136 3.72 -6.13 13.97
C PRO A 136 2.96 -4.87 14.35
N LEU A 137 1.81 -4.66 13.68
CA LEU A 137 0.91 -3.56 13.97
C LEU A 137 -0.53 -4.06 13.92
N LEU A 138 -1.37 -3.54 14.81
CA LEU A 138 -2.82 -3.68 14.76
C LEU A 138 -3.44 -2.33 14.43
N VAL A 139 -4.29 -2.29 13.41
CA VAL A 139 -4.96 -1.06 12.98
C VAL A 139 -6.47 -1.17 13.15
N PRO A 140 -7.16 -0.10 13.56
CA PRO A 140 -8.61 -0.12 13.73
C PRO A 140 -9.32 -0.09 12.38
N VAL A 141 -10.22 -1.05 12.17
CA VAL A 141 -11.07 -1.14 10.98
C VAL A 141 -12.51 -1.37 11.41
N TRP A 142 -13.43 -0.60 10.86
CA TRP A 142 -14.84 -0.91 10.97
C TRP A 142 -15.25 -1.78 9.80
N ILE A 143 -15.80 -2.95 10.10
CA ILE A 143 -16.27 -3.90 9.09
C ILE A 143 -17.78 -3.96 9.13
N MET A 144 -18.42 -3.66 8.03
CA MET A 144 -19.84 -3.81 7.83
C MET A 144 -20.11 -4.81 6.72
N ALA A 145 -20.83 -5.87 7.03
CA ALA A 145 -21.32 -6.83 6.04
C ALA A 145 -22.83 -6.77 5.96
N TYR A 146 -23.37 -6.75 4.76
CA TYR A 146 -24.81 -6.83 4.50
C TYR A 146 -25.10 -7.77 3.33
N ARG A 147 -26.30 -8.32 3.33
CA ARG A 147 -26.77 -9.20 2.25
C ARG A 147 -27.76 -8.45 1.38
N TYR A 148 -27.55 -8.51 0.07
CA TYR A 148 -28.47 -7.99 -0.93
C TYR A 148 -28.58 -8.98 -2.09
N LYS A 149 -29.82 -9.40 -2.45
CA LYS A 149 -30.11 -10.41 -3.51
C LYS A 149 -29.20 -11.65 -3.39
N ASP A 150 -29.15 -12.25 -2.20
CA ASP A 150 -28.36 -13.43 -1.87
C ASP A 150 -26.81 -13.29 -2.00
N GLN A 151 -26.32 -12.10 -2.29
CA GLN A 151 -24.90 -11.80 -2.26
C GLN A 151 -24.52 -11.02 -0.99
N VAL A 152 -23.36 -11.35 -0.44
CA VAL A 152 -22.79 -10.64 0.71
C VAL A 152 -21.86 -9.56 0.20
N TYR A 153 -22.16 -8.33 0.58
CA TYR A 153 -21.34 -7.15 0.32
C TYR A 153 -20.62 -6.74 1.60
N ARG A 154 -19.41 -6.26 1.46
CA ARG A 154 -18.59 -5.82 2.59
C ARG A 154 -18.14 -4.39 2.38
N PHE A 155 -18.32 -3.58 3.42
CA PHE A 155 -17.76 -2.25 3.54
C PHE A 155 -16.72 -2.23 4.66
N LEU A 156 -15.60 -1.61 4.37
CA LEU A 156 -14.51 -1.39 5.31
C LEU A 156 -14.32 0.11 5.49
N ILE A 157 -14.11 0.52 6.71
CA ILE A 157 -13.84 1.92 7.04
C ILE A 157 -12.57 1.94 7.89
N ASN A 158 -11.59 2.73 7.45
CA ASN A 158 -10.39 3.01 8.23
C ASN A 158 -10.81 3.70 9.53
N GLY A 159 -10.56 3.05 10.67
CA GLY A 159 -10.99 3.56 11.99
C GLY A 159 -10.24 4.80 12.44
N GLN A 160 -9.15 5.19 11.76
CA GLN A 160 -8.38 6.39 12.06
C GLN A 160 -8.82 7.57 11.18
N SER A 161 -8.94 7.36 9.86
CA SER A 161 -9.22 8.44 8.90
C SER A 161 -10.70 8.54 8.49
N GLY A 162 -11.49 7.49 8.71
CA GLY A 162 -12.86 7.39 8.21
C GLY A 162 -12.96 7.07 6.72
N GLN A 163 -11.85 6.85 6.03
CA GLN A 163 -11.85 6.45 4.62
C GLN A 163 -12.56 5.11 4.46
N ALA A 164 -13.56 5.07 3.55
CA ALA A 164 -14.34 3.88 3.29
C ALA A 164 -13.97 3.25 1.95
N THR A 165 -14.00 1.91 1.92
CA THR A 165 -13.87 1.10 0.70
C THR A 165 -14.85 -0.05 0.74
N GLY A 166 -15.23 -0.59 -0.40
CA GLY A 166 -16.11 -1.74 -0.50
C GLY A 166 -16.88 -1.77 -1.81
N ASP A 167 -17.52 -2.92 -2.05
CA ASP A 167 -18.34 -3.13 -3.22
C ASP A 167 -19.80 -2.79 -2.92
N ALA A 168 -20.43 -2.01 -3.81
CA ALA A 168 -21.86 -1.73 -3.80
C ALA A 168 -22.57 -2.49 -4.94
N PRO A 169 -23.82 -2.93 -4.74
CA PRO A 169 -24.61 -3.50 -5.81
C PRO A 169 -24.67 -2.56 -7.02
N SER A 170 -24.53 -3.09 -8.22
CA SER A 170 -24.54 -2.30 -9.46
C SER A 170 -25.84 -1.51 -9.67
N ASP A 171 -26.94 -2.01 -9.10
CA ASP A 171 -28.28 -1.36 -9.18
C ASP A 171 -28.37 -0.06 -8.36
N TRP A 172 -27.48 0.15 -7.40
CA TRP A 172 -27.42 1.39 -6.61
C TRP A 172 -26.88 2.59 -7.40
N LYS A 173 -26.20 2.34 -8.51
CA LYS A 173 -25.62 3.40 -9.36
C LYS A 173 -26.64 4.02 -10.34
N LYS A 174 -27.91 3.62 -10.31
CA LYS A 174 -28.95 4.30 -11.12
C LYS A 174 -29.36 5.58 -10.38
N PRO A 175 -29.04 6.78 -10.92
CA PRO A 175 -29.60 8.00 -10.36
C PRO A 175 -31.14 7.90 -10.43
N LEU A 176 -31.81 8.17 -9.31
CA LEU A 176 -33.23 8.44 -9.33
C LEU A 176 -33.44 9.68 -10.22
N LEU A 177 -33.80 9.48 -11.46
CA LEU A 177 -34.41 10.54 -12.27
C LEU A 177 -35.79 10.82 -11.64
N ILE A 178 -35.82 11.82 -10.76
CA ILE A 178 -37.06 12.42 -10.29
C ILE A 178 -37.55 13.25 -11.46
N ALA A 179 -38.65 12.78 -12.08
CA ALA A 179 -39.43 13.54 -13.06
C ALA A 179 -40.28 14.57 -12.32
#